data_0a86d4d3946e79846eb6cc095d1ac0df
#
_entry.id   0a86d4d3946e79846eb6cc095d1ac0df
#
_cell.length_a   1.000
_cell.length_b   1.000
_cell.length_c   1.000
_cell.angle_alpha   90.00
_cell.angle_beta   90.00
_cell.angle_gamma   90.00
#
_symmetry.space_group_name_H-M   'P 1'
#
loop_
_entity.id
_entity.type
_entity.pdbx_description
1 polymer ?
#
loop_
_entity_poly.entity_id
_entity_poly.type
_entity_poly.pdbx_seq_one_letter_code
_entity_poly.pdbx_strand_id
1 'polypeptide(L)' 'MTDRVKEILKNELNLEVLEDTAKQEDYPEWDSLTYLRIVAALESEFGIQITPDNINKFNSVLNIVEEIQKNS' A
#
# COMPACT_ATOMS: atom_id res chain seq x y z
N MET A 1 -1.37 -7.57 10.54
CA MET A 1 -1.49 -7.17 9.14
C MET A 1 -1.19 -5.68 8.91
N THR A 2 -1.87 -4.80 9.62
CA THR A 2 -1.66 -3.34 9.45
C THR A 2 -0.21 -2.95 9.64
N ASP A 3 0.46 -3.49 10.65
CA ASP A 3 1.85 -3.18 10.92
C ASP A 3 2.76 -3.59 9.76
N ARG A 4 2.50 -4.73 9.13
CA ARG A 4 3.29 -5.19 7.99
C ARG A 4 3.05 -4.32 6.76
N VAL A 5 1.81 -3.92 6.52
CA VAL A 5 1.48 -2.99 5.44
C VAL A 5 2.22 -1.67 5.63
N LYS A 6 2.18 -1.12 6.85
CA LYS A 6 2.87 0.13 7.17
C LYS A 6 4.39 0.00 7.00
N GLU A 7 4.94 -1.14 7.37
CA GLU A 7 6.38 -1.39 7.22
C GLU A 7 6.78 -1.35 5.75
N ILE A 8 6.00 -2.00 4.88
CA ILE A 8 6.25 -1.98 3.44
C ILE A 8 6.15 -0.55 2.90
N LEU A 9 5.11 0.18 3.29
CA LEU A 9 4.93 1.56 2.85
C LEU A 9 6.06 2.47 3.34
N LYS A 10 6.45 2.36 4.60
CA LYS A 10 7.55 3.15 5.13
C LYS A 10 8.84 2.90 4.37
N ASN A 11 9.08 1.66 4.01
CA ASN A 11 10.26 1.28 3.25
C ASN A 11 10.25 1.91 1.85
N GLU A 12 9.14 1.78 1.13
CA GLU A 12 9.02 2.30 -0.22
C GLU A 12 8.98 3.83 -0.26
N LEU A 13 8.37 4.45 0.75
CA LEU A 13 8.27 5.90 0.85
C LEU A 13 9.48 6.54 1.53
N ASN A 14 10.37 5.72 2.08
CA ASN A 14 11.55 6.17 2.82
C ASN A 14 11.17 7.04 4.02
N LEU A 15 10.17 6.59 4.77
CA LEU A 15 9.67 7.27 5.96
C LEU A 15 9.96 6.43 7.21
N GLU A 16 10.21 7.10 8.32
CA GLU A 16 10.42 6.43 9.60
C GLU A 16 9.10 6.23 10.36
N VAL A 17 8.12 7.09 10.10
CA VAL A 17 6.83 7.06 10.79
C VAL A 17 5.73 7.16 9.77
N LEU A 18 4.68 6.37 9.96
CA LEU A 18 3.49 6.39 9.10
C LEU A 18 2.27 6.09 9.95
N GLU A 19 1.26 6.93 9.85
CA GLU A 19 0.04 6.74 10.61
C GLU A 19 -0.89 5.76 9.92
N ASP A 20 -1.78 5.12 10.69
CA ASP A 20 -2.76 4.18 10.14
C ASP A 20 -3.70 4.84 9.15
N THR A 21 -3.90 6.15 9.26
CA THR A 21 -4.79 6.93 8.40
C THR A 21 -4.08 7.58 7.23
N ALA A 22 -2.82 7.25 7.00
CA ALA A 22 -2.02 7.85 5.92
C ALA A 22 -2.64 7.59 4.54
N LYS A 23 -2.65 8.61 3.71
CA LYS A 23 -3.19 8.57 2.35
C LYS A 23 -2.16 9.08 1.36
N GLN A 24 -2.25 8.57 0.15
CA GLN A 24 -1.34 8.96 -0.94
C GLN A 24 -1.32 10.48 -1.15
N GLU A 25 -2.46 11.12 -1.09
CA GLU A 25 -2.58 12.56 -1.32
C GLU A 25 -1.82 13.41 -0.31
N ASP A 26 -1.48 12.84 0.86
CA ASP A 26 -0.78 13.56 1.92
C ASP A 26 0.75 13.47 1.78
N TYR A 27 1.26 12.66 0.85
CA TYR A 27 2.69 12.38 0.72
C TYR A 27 3.17 12.57 -0.71
N PRO A 28 3.98 13.61 -0.99
CA PRO A 28 4.52 13.81 -2.34
C PRO A 28 5.38 12.64 -2.83
N GLU A 29 6.02 11.92 -1.91
CA GLU A 29 6.85 10.75 -2.25
C GLU A 29 6.01 9.59 -2.78
N TRP A 30 4.72 9.58 -2.51
CA TRP A 30 3.81 8.51 -2.94
C TRP A 30 3.23 8.86 -4.31
N ASP A 31 4.11 8.90 -5.29
CA ASP A 31 3.75 9.21 -6.68
C ASP A 31 3.39 7.93 -7.45
N SER A 32 3.17 8.06 -8.75
CA SER A 32 2.73 6.93 -9.57
C SER A 32 3.75 5.79 -9.62
N LEU A 33 5.04 6.13 -9.69
CA LEU A 33 6.08 5.11 -9.72
C LEU A 33 6.18 4.38 -8.38
N THR A 34 6.17 5.14 -7.30
CA THR A 34 6.21 4.56 -5.95
C THR A 34 4.96 3.72 -5.69
N TYR A 35 3.81 4.18 -6.17
CA TYR A 35 2.57 3.44 -6.09
C TYR A 35 2.72 2.03 -6.69
N LEU A 36 3.30 1.94 -7.87
CA LEU A 36 3.51 0.65 -8.53
C LEU A 36 4.49 -0.24 -7.76
N ARG A 37 5.51 0.35 -7.15
CA ARG A 37 6.45 -0.40 -6.30
C ARG A 37 5.76 -0.96 -5.07
N ILE A 38 4.91 -0.16 -4.44
CA ILE A 38 4.14 -0.57 -3.27
C ILE A 38 3.22 -1.74 -3.65
N VAL A 39 2.51 -1.61 -4.75
CA VAL A 39 1.60 -2.65 -5.23
C VAL A 39 2.35 -3.96 -5.48
N ALA A 40 3.51 -3.89 -6.12
CA ALA A 40 4.33 -5.07 -6.38
C ALA A 40 4.80 -5.73 -5.08
N ALA A 41 5.21 -4.92 -4.10
CA ALA A 41 5.64 -5.44 -2.80
C ALA A 41 4.49 -6.11 -2.06
N LEU A 42 3.30 -5.53 -2.12
CA LEU A 42 2.11 -6.10 -1.48
C LEU A 42 1.71 -7.42 -2.13
N GLU A 43 1.77 -7.49 -3.44
CA GLU A 43 1.52 -8.72 -4.19
C GLU A 43 2.44 -9.84 -3.72
N SER A 44 3.72 -9.53 -3.63
CA SER A 44 4.73 -10.50 -3.23
C SER A 44 4.57 -10.92 -1.78
N GLU A 45 4.31 -9.97 -0.89
CA GLU A 45 4.25 -10.24 0.54
C GLU A 45 3.00 -11.00 0.95
N PHE A 46 1.85 -10.63 0.39
CA PHE A 46 0.56 -11.17 0.81
C PHE A 46 -0.06 -12.15 -0.18
N GLY A 47 0.59 -12.36 -1.32
CA GLY A 47 0.08 -13.28 -2.34
C GLY A 47 -1.23 -12.84 -2.98
N ILE A 48 -1.52 -11.54 -2.95
CA ILE A 48 -2.72 -11.01 -3.57
C ILE A 48 -2.49 -10.81 -5.06
N GLN A 49 -3.59 -10.76 -5.81
CA GLN A 49 -3.55 -10.51 -7.24
C GLN A 49 -4.04 -9.09 -7.53
N ILE A 50 -3.25 -8.35 -8.31
CA ILE A 50 -3.61 -7.01 -8.73
C ILE A 50 -4.33 -7.10 -10.07
N THR A 51 -5.48 -6.46 -10.17
CA THR A 51 -6.33 -6.48 -11.35
C THR A 51 -6.71 -5.06 -11.74
N PRO A 52 -7.24 -4.84 -12.97
CA PRO A 52 -7.75 -3.51 -13.32
C PRO A 52 -8.85 -3.02 -12.38
N ASP A 53 -9.56 -3.94 -11.73
CA ASP A 53 -10.65 -3.58 -10.82
C ASP A 53 -10.13 -3.05 -9.47
N ASN A 54 -8.98 -3.51 -9.01
CA ASN A 54 -8.49 -3.13 -7.68
C ASN A 54 -7.24 -2.27 -7.69
N ILE A 55 -6.59 -2.08 -8.84
CA ILE A 55 -5.30 -1.37 -8.93
C ILE A 55 -5.37 0.05 -8.35
N ASN A 56 -6.54 0.67 -8.36
CA ASN A 56 -6.71 2.03 -7.87
C ASN A 56 -7.09 2.13 -6.39
N LYS A 57 -7.16 0.99 -5.71
CA LYS A 57 -7.62 0.93 -4.32
C LYS A 57 -6.48 0.93 -3.28
N PHE A 58 -5.23 1.02 -3.73
CA PHE A 58 -4.07 0.96 -2.84
C PHE A 58 -3.51 2.35 -2.54
N ASN A 59 -4.41 3.30 -2.28
CA ASN A 59 -4.06 4.70 -2.11
C ASN A 59 -4.11 5.18 -0.65
N SER A 60 -4.29 4.27 0.29
CA SER A 60 -4.22 4.59 1.73
C SER A 60 -3.94 3.32 2.50
N VAL A 61 -3.43 3.47 3.72
CA VAL A 61 -3.16 2.32 4.58
C VAL A 61 -4.45 1.52 4.81
N LEU A 62 -5.55 2.21 5.13
CA LEU A 62 -6.81 1.53 5.43
C LEU A 62 -7.36 0.80 4.21
N ASN A 63 -7.30 1.42 3.04
CA ASN A 63 -7.79 0.79 1.81
C ASN A 63 -6.94 -0.42 1.42
N ILE A 64 -5.64 -0.33 1.63
CA ILE A 64 -4.73 -1.45 1.36
C ILE A 64 -5.09 -2.64 2.25
N VAL A 65 -5.24 -2.41 3.53
CA VAL A 65 -5.59 -3.48 4.48
C VAL A 65 -6.93 -4.11 4.08
N GLU A 66 -7.90 -3.30 3.74
CA GLU A 66 -9.22 -3.78 3.32
C GLU A 66 -9.12 -4.66 2.07
N GLU A 67 -8.36 -4.21 1.06
CA GLU A 67 -8.21 -5.00 -0.16
C GLU A 67 -7.49 -6.32 0.07
N ILE A 68 -6.46 -6.33 0.92
CA ILE A 68 -5.76 -7.56 1.26
C ILE A 68 -6.72 -8.54 1.94
N GLN A 69 -7.54 -8.05 2.86
CA GLN A 69 -8.50 -8.90 3.57
C GLN A 69 -9.56 -9.48 2.63
N LYS A 70 -9.99 -8.72 1.64
CA LYS A 70 -10.95 -9.20 0.65
C LYS A 70 -10.38 -10.31 -0.23
N ASN A 71 -9.09 -10.29 -0.48
CA ASN A 71 -8.41 -11.22 -1.37
C ASN A 71 -7.82 -12.43 -0.66
N SER A 72 -8.00 -12.52 0.63
CA SER A 72 -7.46 -13.65 1.40
C SER A 72 -8.49 -14.72 1.74
#